data_b8ddd3d8ecca50e7ec92672099443deb
#
_entry.id   b8ddd3d8ecca50e7ec92672099443deb
#
_cell.length_a   1.000
_cell.length_b   1.000
_cell.length_c   1.000
_cell.angle_alpha   90.00
_cell.angle_beta   90.00
_cell.angle_gamma   90.00
#
_symmetry.space_group_name_H-M   'P 1'
#
loop_
_entity.id
_entity.type
_entity.pdbx_description
1 polymer ?
#
loop_
_entity_poly.entity_id
_entity_poly.type
_entity_poly.pdbx_seq_one_letter_code
_entity_poly.pdbx_strand_id
1 'polypeptide(L)'
;SVSLPEIAQTAVSIDGTERYLMRMADGETVETVWMPDGDGGERGDGSEAAEEEAGEVETAEEVVAGTVTQIPFGDDNQKGNDIMGAPSIPPALGGMGGGHGFWDRRGNGRSRSNFGTLATAGFRRATICISSQVGCAVNCQFCLTAKLGIKRNLTAGEIAGQVAAVLNRHRIQIGKDRINLVFMGMGEPFLNYDQFMQSVRLLVEGIGIPESRMTVSTSGILPGIEAFARETVRPKLALSLNASNDTVRERIMPITRKWNIAALLEAVLKIPLRTREWVTFEYVLLGNVNDQPEHAREVLALLAGLRAKVNLIVWNPGPGIDYVQPLPADVAVFQKMLIQGGIATYIRRPRGRDIYAACGQLKRTVAEEHPELVTISA
;
A
#
# COMPACT_ATOMS: atom_id res chain seq x y z
N SER A 1 -28.00 -14.20 -6.48
CA SER A 1 -27.08 -14.88 -7.42
C SER A 1 -25.94 -13.94 -7.73
N VAL A 2 -24.72 -14.45 -7.65
CA VAL A 2 -23.54 -13.72 -8.10
C VAL A 2 -23.49 -13.89 -9.63
N SER A 3 -23.88 -12.88 -10.39
CA SER A 3 -23.60 -12.85 -11.82
C SER A 3 -22.13 -12.50 -12.00
N LEU A 4 -21.35 -13.39 -12.62
CA LEU A 4 -19.96 -13.08 -12.96
C LEU A 4 -19.95 -11.97 -14.03
N PRO A 5 -19.22 -10.88 -13.84
CA PRO A 5 -19.03 -9.88 -14.89
C PRO A 5 -18.21 -10.49 -16.03
N GLU A 6 -18.50 -10.05 -17.25
CA GLU A 6 -17.75 -10.44 -18.44
C GLU A 6 -16.42 -9.66 -18.48
N ILE A 7 -15.30 -10.34 -18.73
CA ILE A 7 -14.05 -9.66 -19.04
C ILE A 7 -14.09 -9.21 -20.50
N ALA A 8 -14.46 -7.95 -20.73
CA ALA A 8 -14.60 -7.38 -22.06
C ALA A 8 -13.26 -7.08 -22.74
N GLN A 9 -12.26 -6.65 -21.96
CA GLN A 9 -10.90 -6.34 -22.44
C GLN A 9 -9.86 -6.69 -21.39
N THR A 10 -8.66 -7.03 -21.84
CA THR A 10 -7.49 -7.29 -21.00
C THR A 10 -6.30 -6.49 -21.56
N ALA A 11 -5.61 -5.75 -20.69
CA ALA A 11 -4.32 -5.16 -20.99
C ALA A 11 -3.27 -5.78 -20.06
N VAL A 12 -2.10 -6.12 -20.60
CA VAL A 12 -1.02 -6.78 -19.86
C VAL A 12 0.21 -5.87 -19.85
N SER A 13 0.68 -5.56 -18.66
CA SER A 13 1.89 -4.77 -18.43
C SER A 13 3.15 -5.62 -18.57
N ILE A 14 4.27 -4.95 -18.84
CA ILE A 14 5.61 -5.57 -18.84
C ILE A 14 5.99 -6.16 -17.48
N ASP A 15 5.40 -5.66 -16.37
CA ASP A 15 5.62 -6.17 -15.00
C ASP A 15 4.69 -7.34 -14.62
N GLY A 16 3.91 -7.84 -15.59
CA GLY A 16 2.95 -8.93 -15.40
C GLY A 16 1.61 -8.50 -14.78
N THR A 17 1.41 -7.22 -14.50
CA THR A 17 0.10 -6.70 -14.06
C THR A 17 -0.89 -6.81 -15.20
N GLU A 18 -2.10 -7.30 -14.91
CA GLU A 18 -3.19 -7.36 -15.87
C GLU A 18 -4.32 -6.43 -15.42
N ARG A 19 -4.78 -5.57 -16.32
CA ARG A 19 -5.95 -4.73 -16.13
C ARG A 19 -7.11 -5.27 -16.95
N TYR A 20 -8.25 -5.49 -16.31
CA TYR A 20 -9.46 -5.99 -16.91
C TYR A 20 -10.52 -4.91 -16.96
N LEU A 21 -11.09 -4.67 -18.15
CA LEU A 21 -12.35 -3.96 -18.28
C LEU A 21 -13.48 -4.99 -18.12
N MET A 22 -14.20 -4.90 -17.02
CA MET A 22 -15.28 -5.81 -16.68
C MET A 22 -16.62 -5.18 -17.01
N ARG A 23 -17.43 -5.89 -17.79
CA ARG A 23 -18.78 -5.47 -18.17
C ARG A 23 -19.79 -6.11 -17.22
N MET A 24 -20.65 -5.28 -16.66
CA MET A 24 -21.77 -5.67 -15.81
C MET A 24 -23.00 -6.02 -16.65
N ALA A 25 -24.01 -6.63 -16.03
CA ALA A 25 -25.21 -7.08 -16.73
C ALA A 25 -26.03 -5.95 -17.41
N ASP A 26 -25.91 -4.74 -16.90
CA ASP A 26 -26.54 -3.53 -17.47
C ASP A 26 -25.71 -2.84 -18.56
N GLY A 27 -24.57 -3.42 -18.93
CA GLY A 27 -23.64 -2.87 -19.93
C GLY A 27 -22.62 -1.87 -19.36
N GLU A 28 -22.77 -1.43 -18.10
CA GLU A 28 -21.76 -0.58 -17.45
C GLU A 28 -20.45 -1.34 -17.23
N THR A 29 -19.35 -0.59 -17.22
CA THR A 29 -18.02 -1.19 -17.10
C THR A 29 -17.25 -0.61 -15.92
N VAL A 30 -16.43 -1.45 -15.30
CA VAL A 30 -15.44 -1.05 -14.30
C VAL A 30 -14.10 -1.74 -14.57
N GLU A 31 -13.04 -1.23 -13.99
CA GLU A 31 -11.72 -1.82 -14.11
C GLU A 31 -11.34 -2.58 -12.84
N THR A 32 -10.72 -3.73 -13.04
CA THR A 32 -10.16 -4.60 -12.00
C THR A 32 -8.73 -4.92 -12.36
N VAL A 33 -7.82 -4.98 -11.39
CA VAL A 33 -6.40 -5.18 -11.67
C VAL A 33 -5.90 -6.42 -10.93
N TRP A 34 -5.22 -7.29 -11.66
CA TRP A 34 -4.43 -8.39 -11.12
C TRP A 34 -2.96 -7.98 -11.06
N MET A 35 -2.34 -8.11 -9.89
CA MET A 35 -0.93 -7.83 -9.66
C MET A 35 -0.26 -9.10 -9.15
N PRO A 36 0.57 -9.79 -9.97
CA PRO A 36 1.31 -10.97 -9.54
C PRO A 36 2.37 -10.59 -8.50
N ASP A 37 2.75 -11.52 -7.64
CA ASP A 37 3.77 -11.39 -6.59
C ASP A 37 3.46 -10.37 -5.49
N GLY A 38 2.18 -9.98 -5.38
CA GLY A 38 1.69 -8.98 -4.42
C GLY A 38 1.84 -7.55 -4.94
N ASP A 39 1.48 -6.57 -4.13
CA ASP A 39 1.51 -5.14 -4.49
C ASP A 39 2.88 -4.48 -4.31
N GLY A 40 3.92 -5.27 -4.01
CA GLY A 40 5.28 -4.78 -3.74
C GLY A 40 5.46 -4.06 -2.40
N GLY A 41 4.38 -3.91 -1.59
CA GLY A 41 4.37 -3.21 -0.32
C GLY A 41 4.18 -4.09 0.91
N GLU A 42 3.82 -5.36 0.73
CA GLU A 42 3.55 -6.29 1.84
C GLU A 42 4.56 -7.44 1.90
N ARG A 43 5.87 -7.17 1.91
CA ARG A 43 6.78 -8.04 2.64
C ARG A 43 6.63 -7.65 4.10
N GLY A 44 5.86 -8.41 4.85
CA GLY A 44 5.65 -8.22 6.26
C GLY A 44 6.98 -8.38 6.99
N ASP A 45 7.19 -7.51 7.94
CA ASP A 45 8.31 -7.24 8.81
C ASP A 45 9.50 -6.53 8.13
N GLY A 46 9.76 -5.32 8.58
CA GLY A 46 10.73 -4.39 8.03
C GLY A 46 12.21 -4.76 8.30
N SER A 47 12.58 -6.05 8.30
CA SER A 47 13.96 -6.46 8.57
C SER A 47 14.75 -6.89 7.32
N GLU A 48 14.10 -7.37 6.25
CA GLU A 48 14.84 -7.86 5.08
C GLU A 48 14.96 -6.87 3.90
N ALA A 49 14.10 -5.85 3.82
CA ALA A 49 14.15 -4.87 2.72
C ALA A 49 15.18 -3.74 2.95
N ALA A 50 15.68 -3.58 4.18
CA ALA A 50 16.68 -2.56 4.50
C ALA A 50 18.12 -3.03 4.23
N GLU A 51 18.36 -4.33 4.10
CA GLU A 51 19.70 -4.89 3.88
C GLU A 51 20.07 -5.05 2.40
N GLU A 52 19.10 -5.19 1.48
CA GLU A 52 19.37 -5.31 0.04
C GLU A 52 19.57 -3.96 -0.69
N GLU A 53 19.07 -2.83 -0.17
CA GLU A 53 19.30 -1.51 -0.77
C GLU A 53 20.49 -0.73 -0.19
N ALA A 54 21.15 -1.25 0.84
CA ALA A 54 22.37 -0.63 1.40
C ALA A 54 23.66 -1.05 0.65
N GLY A 55 23.57 -1.92 -0.35
CA GLY A 55 24.71 -2.50 -1.07
C GLY A 55 25.21 -1.75 -2.31
N GLU A 56 24.50 -0.76 -2.82
CA GLU A 56 24.94 0.01 -4.00
C GLU A 56 24.72 1.51 -3.83
N VAL A 57 25.44 2.12 -2.90
CA VAL A 57 25.77 3.54 -2.96
C VAL A 57 27.29 3.62 -3.12
N GLU A 58 27.74 3.75 -4.35
CA GLU A 58 29.10 4.20 -4.64
C GLU A 58 29.34 5.52 -3.94
N THR A 59 30.40 5.53 -3.12
CA THR A 59 30.90 6.69 -2.43
C THR A 59 31.40 7.72 -3.44
N ALA A 60 30.66 8.79 -3.62
CA ALA A 60 31.19 10.02 -4.19
C ALA A 60 31.75 10.88 -3.04
N GLU A 61 32.95 10.53 -2.57
CA GLU A 61 33.84 11.47 -1.91
C GLU A 61 34.73 12.07 -2.98
N GLU A 62 34.51 13.35 -3.26
CA GLU A 62 35.56 14.36 -3.43
C GLU A 62 34.97 15.70 -3.84
N VAL A 63 35.57 16.73 -3.22
CA VAL A 63 35.48 18.17 -3.49
C VAL A 63 34.42 18.93 -2.67
N VAL A 64 34.81 19.48 -1.51
CA VAL A 64 35.12 20.89 -1.29
C VAL A 64 35.66 21.09 0.14
N ALA A 65 36.94 21.44 0.25
CA ALA A 65 37.53 22.04 1.43
C ALA A 65 37.12 23.52 1.50
N GLY A 66 36.42 23.91 2.55
CA GLY A 66 36.02 25.28 2.82
C GLY A 66 35.77 25.50 4.31
N THR A 67 36.78 26.04 4.96
CA THR A 67 36.90 26.76 6.24
C THR A 67 35.61 26.89 7.08
N VAL A 68 35.56 26.18 8.22
CA VAL A 68 34.60 26.42 9.29
C VAL A 68 35.28 27.23 10.39
N THR A 69 34.77 28.44 10.61
CA THR A 69 35.13 29.32 11.72
C THR A 69 34.47 28.81 13.00
N GLN A 70 35.27 28.56 14.04
CA GLN A 70 34.79 28.16 15.35
C GLN A 70 34.15 29.35 16.11
N ILE A 71 33.01 29.09 16.75
CA ILE A 71 32.41 29.95 17.78
C ILE A 71 32.47 29.19 19.11
N PRO A 72 33.01 29.77 20.19
CA PRO A 72 33.23 29.06 21.46
C PRO A 72 31.97 29.01 22.31
N PHE A 73 31.70 27.84 22.91
CA PHE A 73 30.74 27.68 24.00
C PHE A 73 31.48 27.82 25.35
N GLY A 74 30.97 28.72 26.20
CA GLY A 74 31.44 28.93 27.55
C GLY A 74 30.96 27.83 28.51
N ASP A 75 31.86 27.46 29.39
CA ASP A 75 31.65 26.65 30.58
C ASP A 75 30.78 27.40 31.61
N ASP A 76 29.83 26.70 32.20
CA ASP A 76 29.46 26.96 33.59
C ASP A 76 29.10 25.67 34.34
N ASN A 77 29.81 25.53 35.42
CA ASN A 77 29.94 24.44 36.37
C ASN A 77 28.93 24.61 37.51
N GLN A 78 28.29 23.58 38.03
CA GLN A 78 28.37 23.16 39.45
C GLN A 78 27.24 22.26 39.94
N LYS A 79 27.68 21.14 40.55
CA LYS A 79 27.19 20.44 41.78
C LYS A 79 25.75 19.91 41.81
N GLY A 80 25.46 18.74 42.24
CA GLY A 80 26.10 17.74 43.07
C GLY A 80 25.07 16.75 43.59
N ASN A 81 25.57 15.63 44.04
CA ASN A 81 25.06 14.65 45.04
C ASN A 81 23.95 13.65 44.66
N ASP A 82 24.38 12.44 44.55
CA ASP A 82 24.25 11.27 45.46
C ASP A 82 22.95 10.45 45.45
N ILE A 83 23.12 9.19 45.24
CA ILE A 83 22.98 7.97 46.05
C ILE A 83 22.03 6.88 45.50
N MET A 84 22.63 5.66 45.37
CA MET A 84 22.10 4.31 45.51
C MET A 84 21.15 3.79 44.39
N GLY A 85 21.28 2.61 43.89
CA GLY A 85 21.93 1.37 44.24
C GLY A 85 21.38 0.29 43.31
N ALA A 86 22.23 -0.45 42.64
CA ALA A 86 21.90 -1.62 41.89
C ALA A 86 21.84 -2.86 42.80
N PRO A 87 21.04 -3.87 42.48
CA PRO A 87 21.38 -5.23 42.89
C PRO A 87 21.81 -6.08 41.71
N SER A 88 22.89 -6.79 41.97
CA SER A 88 23.57 -7.81 41.19
C SER A 88 22.70 -9.07 40.99
N ILE A 89 22.87 -9.71 39.81
CA ILE A 89 22.39 -11.09 39.57
C ILE A 89 23.64 -12.00 39.51
N PRO A 90 23.65 -13.13 40.23
CA PRO A 90 24.77 -14.08 40.22
C PRO A 90 24.66 -15.10 39.04
N PRO A 91 25.78 -15.75 38.66
CA PRO A 91 25.82 -16.69 37.56
C PRO A 91 25.51 -18.12 37.99
N ALA A 92 24.90 -18.91 37.12
CA ALA A 92 24.75 -20.35 37.26
C ALA A 92 25.60 -21.12 36.25
N LEU A 93 26.43 -21.96 36.77
CA LEU A 93 27.20 -23.09 36.23
C LEU A 93 26.23 -24.08 35.52
N GLY A 94 26.54 -24.81 34.45
CA GLY A 94 27.74 -25.58 34.13
C GLY A 94 27.27 -26.87 33.46
N GLY A 95 28.08 -27.51 32.61
CA GLY A 95 27.94 -28.94 32.25
C GLY A 95 27.98 -29.23 30.75
N MET A 96 29.08 -29.43 30.21
CA MET A 96 29.85 -30.59 29.73
C MET A 96 29.19 -31.57 28.74
N GLY A 97 29.92 -31.82 27.62
CA GLY A 97 29.90 -33.03 26.77
C GLY A 97 29.81 -32.66 25.29
N GLY A 98 30.77 -32.76 24.45
CA GLY A 98 31.83 -33.74 24.23
C GLY A 98 31.52 -34.51 22.95
N GLY A 99 32.23 -34.26 21.83
CA GLY A 99 32.09 -35.08 20.64
C GLY A 99 32.96 -34.60 19.46
N HIS A 100 34.14 -35.19 19.35
CA HIS A 100 35.10 -35.01 18.27
C HIS A 100 34.66 -35.69 16.95
N GLY A 101 35.09 -35.13 15.82
CA GLY A 101 35.06 -35.89 14.57
C GLY A 101 35.32 -35.04 13.35
N PHE A 102 36.53 -34.90 12.99
CA PHE A 102 37.31 -35.33 11.82
C PHE A 102 37.14 -34.53 10.54
N TRP A 103 38.19 -33.77 10.24
CA TRP A 103 38.48 -33.21 8.92
C TRP A 103 39.03 -34.28 7.99
N ASP A 104 38.51 -34.46 6.80
CA ASP A 104 39.23 -35.06 5.69
C ASP A 104 39.25 -34.16 4.48
N ARG A 105 40.47 -33.77 4.10
CA ARG A 105 40.79 -33.10 2.84
C ARG A 105 41.05 -34.16 1.81
N ARG A 106 40.26 -34.23 0.74
CA ARG A 106 40.80 -34.63 -0.60
C ARG A 106 39.90 -34.07 -1.70
N GLY A 107 40.48 -33.21 -2.52
CA GLY A 107 39.88 -32.66 -3.71
C GLY A 107 39.69 -33.69 -4.82
N ASN A 108 38.60 -33.50 -5.55
CA ASN A 108 38.61 -33.84 -6.97
C ASN A 108 37.51 -33.04 -7.68
N GLY A 109 37.93 -32.30 -8.71
CA GLY A 109 37.03 -31.54 -9.56
C GLY A 109 36.06 -32.43 -10.30
N ARG A 110 34.80 -32.13 -10.25
CA ARG A 110 33.80 -32.56 -11.22
C ARG A 110 32.84 -31.40 -11.53
N SER A 111 32.82 -31.10 -12.80
CA SER A 111 31.87 -30.40 -13.60
C SER A 111 30.51 -30.13 -12.93
N ARG A 112 30.16 -28.86 -12.75
CA ARG A 112 28.80 -28.41 -12.46
C ARG A 112 27.99 -28.49 -13.76
N SER A 113 27.37 -29.62 -13.99
CA SER A 113 26.29 -29.75 -14.94
C SER A 113 24.96 -29.58 -14.20
N ASN A 114 24.13 -28.65 -14.69
CA ASN A 114 22.68 -28.62 -14.57
C ASN A 114 22.08 -28.97 -13.18
N PHE A 115 22.09 -28.03 -12.26
CA PHE A 115 20.98 -27.96 -11.31
C PHE A 115 19.79 -27.36 -12.06
N GLY A 116 18.97 -28.25 -12.61
CA GLY A 116 17.59 -27.92 -12.91
C GLY A 116 16.99 -27.30 -11.65
N THR A 117 16.47 -26.11 -11.78
CA THR A 117 15.62 -25.46 -10.80
C THR A 117 14.54 -26.47 -10.43
N LEU A 118 14.70 -27.14 -9.30
CA LEU A 118 13.57 -27.72 -8.58
C LEU A 118 12.67 -26.55 -8.30
N ALA A 119 11.64 -26.38 -9.13
CA ALA A 119 10.51 -25.54 -8.84
C ALA A 119 9.98 -26.04 -7.49
N THR A 120 10.38 -25.39 -6.41
CA THR A 120 9.69 -25.52 -5.14
C THR A 120 8.22 -25.32 -5.49
N ALA A 121 7.36 -26.24 -5.12
CA ALA A 121 5.92 -26.16 -5.32
C ALA A 121 5.39 -24.95 -4.49
N GLY A 122 5.77 -23.75 -4.93
CA GLY A 122 5.48 -22.48 -4.31
C GLY A 122 4.01 -22.13 -4.54
N PHE A 123 3.33 -21.71 -3.52
CA PHE A 123 2.05 -21.05 -3.65
C PHE A 123 2.23 -19.73 -4.43
N ARG A 124 1.27 -19.41 -5.29
CA ARG A 124 1.26 -18.13 -5.99
C ARG A 124 0.86 -17.02 -5.02
N ARG A 125 1.45 -15.85 -5.20
CA ARG A 125 1.06 -14.63 -4.51
C ARG A 125 0.53 -13.65 -5.53
N ALA A 126 -0.58 -13.00 -5.20
CA ALA A 126 -1.09 -11.90 -6.01
C ALA A 126 -2.01 -11.00 -5.19
N THR A 127 -2.21 -9.80 -5.70
CA THR A 127 -3.18 -8.84 -5.17
C THR A 127 -4.19 -8.52 -6.27
N ILE A 128 -5.47 -8.50 -5.93
CA ILE A 128 -6.55 -8.07 -6.81
C ILE A 128 -7.06 -6.71 -6.32
N CYS A 129 -6.99 -5.70 -7.18
CA CYS A 129 -7.57 -4.38 -6.94
C CYS A 129 -8.98 -4.34 -7.52
N ILE A 130 -9.96 -3.99 -6.68
CA ILE A 130 -11.40 -4.17 -6.90
C ILE A 130 -12.08 -2.81 -6.90
N SER A 131 -13.01 -2.60 -7.84
CA SER A 131 -13.86 -1.43 -7.93
C SER A 131 -15.14 -1.60 -7.11
N SER A 132 -15.65 -0.50 -6.53
CA SER A 132 -16.87 -0.45 -5.72
C SER A 132 -18.01 0.35 -6.34
N GLN A 133 -17.72 1.18 -7.34
CA GLN A 133 -18.69 2.03 -8.02
C GLN A 133 -18.36 2.13 -9.51
N VAL A 134 -19.33 2.47 -10.32
CA VAL A 134 -19.13 2.89 -11.70
C VAL A 134 -18.84 4.39 -11.71
N GLY A 135 -17.55 4.75 -11.79
CA GLY A 135 -17.05 6.11 -11.54
C GLY A 135 -16.83 6.39 -10.06
N CYS A 136 -16.75 7.66 -9.66
CA CYS A 136 -16.55 8.06 -8.25
C CYS A 136 -17.15 9.44 -7.97
N ALA A 137 -17.79 9.60 -6.80
CA ALA A 137 -18.43 10.85 -6.39
C ALA A 137 -17.52 11.78 -5.58
N VAL A 138 -16.33 11.33 -5.15
CA VAL A 138 -15.50 12.07 -4.17
C VAL A 138 -14.79 13.27 -4.79
N ASN A 139 -14.54 13.24 -6.10
CA ASN A 139 -13.89 14.32 -6.84
C ASN A 139 -12.46 14.66 -6.37
N CYS A 140 -11.64 13.64 -6.06
CA CYS A 140 -10.20 13.84 -5.82
C CYS A 140 -9.54 14.39 -7.08
N GLN A 141 -8.85 15.54 -6.99
CA GLN A 141 -8.37 16.30 -8.17
C GLN A 141 -7.23 15.60 -8.91
N PHE A 142 -6.53 14.68 -8.25
CA PHE A 142 -5.40 13.91 -8.80
C PHE A 142 -5.81 12.55 -9.37
N CYS A 143 -7.10 12.21 -9.42
CA CYS A 143 -7.60 10.88 -9.75
C CYS A 143 -8.44 10.89 -11.04
N LEU A 144 -8.06 10.05 -12.02
CA LEU A 144 -8.79 9.94 -13.29
C LEU A 144 -10.22 9.40 -13.12
N THR A 145 -10.43 8.47 -12.18
CA THR A 145 -11.79 7.95 -11.90
C THR A 145 -12.74 9.05 -11.45
N ALA A 146 -12.24 10.06 -10.74
CA ALA A 146 -13.05 11.18 -10.29
C ALA A 146 -13.55 12.05 -11.46
N LYS A 147 -12.79 12.13 -12.56
CA LYS A 147 -13.19 12.85 -13.77
C LYS A 147 -14.38 12.22 -14.50
N LEU A 148 -14.64 10.93 -14.25
CA LEU A 148 -15.81 10.23 -14.83
C LEU A 148 -17.12 10.60 -14.14
N GLY A 149 -17.06 11.20 -12.94
CA GLY A 149 -18.23 11.34 -12.07
C GLY A 149 -18.73 9.97 -11.58
N ILE A 150 -19.87 9.98 -10.88
CA ILE A 150 -20.54 8.75 -10.42
C ILE A 150 -21.74 8.44 -11.33
N LYS A 151 -21.83 7.18 -11.78
CA LYS A 151 -23.05 6.68 -12.44
C LYS A 151 -23.92 5.91 -11.47
N ARG A 152 -23.37 4.90 -10.79
CA ARG A 152 -24.07 4.10 -9.79
C ARG A 152 -23.11 3.35 -8.87
N ASN A 153 -23.66 2.90 -7.78
CA ASN A 153 -23.04 1.90 -6.92
C ASN A 153 -23.02 0.52 -7.58
N LEU A 154 -21.98 -0.28 -7.31
CA LEU A 154 -21.98 -1.69 -7.62
C LEU A 154 -22.73 -2.46 -6.52
N THR A 155 -23.43 -3.52 -6.90
CA THR A 155 -24.00 -4.48 -5.96
C THR A 155 -22.93 -5.34 -5.32
N ALA A 156 -23.22 -5.95 -4.18
CA ALA A 156 -22.31 -6.88 -3.53
C ALA A 156 -21.88 -8.05 -4.43
N GLY A 157 -22.83 -8.53 -5.25
CA GLY A 157 -22.57 -9.57 -6.23
C GLY A 157 -21.62 -9.13 -7.35
N GLU A 158 -21.75 -7.90 -7.85
CA GLU A 158 -20.84 -7.34 -8.85
C GLU A 158 -19.44 -7.10 -8.28
N ILE A 159 -19.34 -6.63 -7.03
CA ILE A 159 -18.04 -6.44 -6.37
C ILE A 159 -17.34 -7.79 -6.16
N ALA A 160 -18.01 -8.78 -5.58
CA ALA A 160 -17.45 -10.12 -5.39
C ALA A 160 -17.23 -10.87 -6.70
N GLY A 161 -18.07 -10.61 -7.70
CA GLY A 161 -17.97 -11.18 -9.04
C GLY A 161 -16.68 -10.82 -9.77
N GLN A 162 -16.16 -9.59 -9.59
CA GLN A 162 -14.85 -9.19 -10.11
C GLN A 162 -13.75 -10.13 -9.61
N VAL A 163 -13.75 -10.43 -8.31
CA VAL A 163 -12.77 -11.34 -7.70
C VAL A 163 -12.94 -12.75 -8.29
N ALA A 164 -14.16 -13.28 -8.31
CA ALA A 164 -14.42 -14.62 -8.83
C ALA A 164 -14.00 -14.77 -10.30
N ALA A 165 -14.24 -13.77 -11.15
CA ALA A 165 -13.81 -13.78 -12.54
C ALA A 165 -12.28 -13.84 -12.68
N VAL A 166 -11.54 -13.04 -11.88
CA VAL A 166 -10.06 -13.03 -11.89
C VAL A 166 -9.51 -14.35 -11.35
N LEU A 167 -10.05 -14.88 -10.25
CA LEU A 167 -9.63 -16.17 -9.69
C LEU A 167 -9.79 -17.30 -10.69
N ASN A 168 -10.93 -17.35 -11.40
CA ASN A 168 -11.20 -18.34 -12.44
C ASN A 168 -10.22 -18.22 -13.60
N ARG A 169 -9.98 -17.00 -14.11
CA ARG A 169 -9.02 -16.75 -15.19
C ARG A 169 -7.62 -17.26 -14.85
N HIS A 170 -7.15 -17.00 -13.65
CA HIS A 170 -5.83 -17.41 -13.19
C HIS A 170 -5.79 -18.82 -12.58
N ARG A 171 -6.94 -19.54 -12.55
CA ARG A 171 -7.04 -20.88 -11.97
C ARG A 171 -6.47 -20.93 -10.55
N ILE A 172 -6.83 -19.94 -9.72
CA ILE A 172 -6.38 -19.83 -8.34
C ILE A 172 -7.02 -20.89 -7.47
N GLN A 173 -6.20 -21.49 -6.60
CA GLN A 173 -6.64 -22.46 -5.60
C GLN A 173 -6.65 -21.81 -4.21
N ILE A 174 -7.85 -21.45 -3.73
CA ILE A 174 -8.01 -20.90 -2.38
C ILE A 174 -7.54 -21.93 -1.35
N GLY A 175 -6.82 -21.48 -0.32
CA GLY A 175 -6.16 -22.34 0.66
C GLY A 175 -4.71 -22.73 0.31
N LYS A 176 -4.37 -22.78 -0.98
CA LYS A 176 -3.01 -23.00 -1.45
C LYS A 176 -2.33 -21.68 -1.86
N ASP A 177 -2.95 -20.95 -2.76
CA ASP A 177 -2.45 -19.68 -3.25
C ASP A 177 -2.75 -18.54 -2.25
N ARG A 178 -1.88 -17.55 -2.18
CA ARG A 178 -2.02 -16.40 -1.27
C ARG A 178 -2.51 -15.18 -2.04
N ILE A 179 -3.80 -14.91 -1.97
CA ILE A 179 -4.44 -13.78 -2.65
C ILE A 179 -4.78 -12.70 -1.63
N ASN A 180 -4.34 -11.48 -1.89
CA ASN A 180 -4.75 -10.29 -1.17
C ASN A 180 -5.78 -9.51 -2.01
N LEU A 181 -6.72 -8.87 -1.35
CA LEU A 181 -7.74 -8.06 -1.98
C LEU A 181 -7.61 -6.62 -1.50
N VAL A 182 -7.63 -5.67 -2.43
CA VAL A 182 -7.63 -4.23 -2.10
C VAL A 182 -8.82 -3.56 -2.76
N PHE A 183 -9.68 -2.94 -1.96
CA PHE A 183 -10.81 -2.13 -2.45
C PHE A 183 -10.30 -0.71 -2.69
N MET A 184 -9.52 -0.56 -3.76
CA MET A 184 -8.78 0.65 -4.13
C MET A 184 -8.91 0.96 -5.64
N GLY A 185 -9.85 0.28 -6.30
CA GLY A 185 -10.19 0.50 -7.70
C GLY A 185 -11.06 1.74 -7.90
N MET A 186 -12.02 1.64 -8.82
CA MET A 186 -12.95 2.74 -9.09
C MET A 186 -13.98 2.86 -7.97
N GLY A 187 -14.22 4.10 -7.51
CA GLY A 187 -15.23 4.42 -6.52
C GLY A 187 -14.71 4.63 -5.10
N GLU A 188 -15.63 5.04 -4.23
CA GLU A 188 -15.43 5.18 -2.79
C GLU A 188 -16.26 4.10 -2.08
N PRO A 189 -15.63 3.09 -1.49
CA PRO A 189 -16.37 1.99 -0.87
C PRO A 189 -17.33 2.43 0.24
N PHE A 190 -16.97 3.48 1.01
CA PHE A 190 -17.78 3.94 2.11
C PHE A 190 -18.97 4.84 1.69
N LEU A 191 -19.04 5.25 0.42
CA LEU A 191 -20.28 5.77 -0.18
C LEU A 191 -21.19 4.66 -0.71
N ASN A 192 -20.70 3.43 -0.77
CA ASN A 192 -21.43 2.21 -1.12
C ASN A 192 -21.37 1.18 0.01
N TYR A 193 -21.50 1.63 1.25
CA TYR A 193 -21.11 0.91 2.45
C TYR A 193 -21.78 -0.47 2.59
N ASP A 194 -23.11 -0.53 2.48
CA ASP A 194 -23.86 -1.77 2.70
C ASP A 194 -23.49 -2.85 1.67
N GLN A 195 -23.40 -2.47 0.39
CA GLN A 195 -23.02 -3.41 -0.67
C GLN A 195 -21.57 -3.83 -0.56
N PHE A 196 -20.68 -2.90 -0.19
CA PHE A 196 -19.29 -3.19 0.09
C PHE A 196 -19.15 -4.21 1.23
N MET A 197 -19.77 -3.97 2.39
CA MET A 197 -19.68 -4.89 3.53
C MET A 197 -20.35 -6.24 3.23
N GLN A 198 -21.45 -6.26 2.49
CA GLN A 198 -22.05 -7.52 2.03
C GLN A 198 -21.12 -8.26 1.07
N SER A 199 -20.37 -7.57 0.20
CA SER A 199 -19.37 -8.21 -0.67
C SER A 199 -18.22 -8.82 0.13
N VAL A 200 -17.78 -8.18 1.22
CA VAL A 200 -16.77 -8.73 2.13
C VAL A 200 -17.24 -10.05 2.72
N ARG A 201 -18.50 -10.13 3.18
CA ARG A 201 -19.09 -11.38 3.69
C ARG A 201 -19.15 -12.47 2.62
N LEU A 202 -19.55 -12.13 1.38
CA LEU A 202 -19.54 -13.08 0.26
C LEU A 202 -18.12 -13.60 -0.04
N LEU A 203 -17.11 -12.76 0.04
CA LEU A 203 -15.71 -13.14 -0.20
C LEU A 203 -15.16 -14.03 0.92
N VAL A 204 -15.54 -13.77 2.17
CA VAL A 204 -15.11 -14.58 3.32
C VAL A 204 -15.85 -15.91 3.35
N GLU A 205 -17.18 -15.89 3.33
CA GLU A 205 -18.03 -17.06 3.55
C GLU A 205 -18.21 -17.90 2.27
N GLY A 206 -18.31 -17.24 1.12
CA GLY A 206 -18.58 -17.90 -0.17
C GLY A 206 -17.32 -18.33 -0.91
N ILE A 207 -16.27 -17.50 -0.92
CA ILE A 207 -15.01 -17.78 -1.65
C ILE A 207 -13.92 -18.33 -0.72
N GLY A 208 -13.96 -17.97 0.58
CA GLY A 208 -12.98 -18.46 1.55
C GLY A 208 -11.71 -17.62 1.65
N ILE A 209 -11.75 -16.34 1.24
CA ILE A 209 -10.64 -15.42 1.43
C ILE A 209 -10.85 -14.70 2.77
N PRO A 210 -9.95 -14.85 3.77
CA PRO A 210 -10.15 -14.24 5.07
C PRO A 210 -10.05 -12.71 4.99
N GLU A 211 -10.80 -12.00 5.84
CA GLU A 211 -10.83 -10.55 5.91
C GLU A 211 -9.45 -9.94 6.26
N SER A 212 -8.58 -10.70 6.93
CA SER A 212 -7.20 -10.29 7.23
C SER A 212 -6.33 -10.11 5.99
N ARG A 213 -6.75 -10.68 4.84
CA ARG A 213 -6.12 -10.49 3.53
C ARG A 213 -6.79 -9.41 2.69
N MET A 214 -7.74 -8.71 3.26
CA MET A 214 -8.45 -7.63 2.59
C MET A 214 -8.04 -6.29 3.19
N THR A 215 -7.92 -5.28 2.34
CA THR A 215 -7.72 -3.88 2.75
C THR A 215 -8.72 -3.01 2.00
N VAL A 216 -9.40 -2.13 2.72
CA VAL A 216 -10.27 -1.11 2.12
C VAL A 216 -9.62 0.25 2.27
N SER A 217 -9.58 1.01 1.17
CA SER A 217 -9.21 2.43 1.20
C SER A 217 -10.45 3.31 1.17
N THR A 218 -10.44 4.36 1.96
CA THR A 218 -11.47 5.40 1.95
C THR A 218 -10.85 6.78 1.91
N SER A 219 -11.50 7.68 1.20
CA SER A 219 -11.17 9.12 1.19
C SER A 219 -11.53 9.83 2.49
N GLY A 220 -12.21 9.15 3.42
CA GLY A 220 -12.62 9.70 4.70
C GLY A 220 -14.09 10.05 4.75
N ILE A 221 -14.97 9.08 4.55
CA ILE A 221 -16.41 9.21 4.74
C ILE A 221 -16.72 8.92 6.21
N LEU A 222 -16.81 9.96 7.03
CA LEU A 222 -16.90 9.84 8.49
C LEU A 222 -17.98 8.86 8.97
N PRO A 223 -19.25 8.92 8.51
CA PRO A 223 -20.27 7.94 8.92
C PRO A 223 -19.89 6.50 8.54
N GLY A 224 -19.18 6.30 7.42
CA GLY A 224 -18.67 5.00 6.99
C GLY A 224 -17.58 4.48 7.91
N ILE A 225 -16.65 5.34 8.36
CA ILE A 225 -15.60 4.97 9.32
C ILE A 225 -16.21 4.57 10.67
N GLU A 226 -17.21 5.33 11.15
CA GLU A 226 -17.91 5.03 12.39
C GLU A 226 -18.71 3.72 12.33
N ALA A 227 -19.34 3.43 11.19
CA ALA A 227 -20.01 2.15 10.96
C ALA A 227 -19.00 1.00 10.93
N PHE A 228 -17.88 1.19 10.22
CA PHE A 228 -16.81 0.22 10.07
C PHE A 228 -16.14 -0.16 11.40
N ALA A 229 -16.06 0.78 12.34
CA ALA A 229 -15.54 0.54 13.69
C ALA A 229 -16.39 -0.48 14.48
N ARG A 230 -17.66 -0.67 14.12
CA ARG A 230 -18.59 -1.63 14.77
C ARG A 230 -18.61 -3.01 14.12
N GLU A 231 -17.98 -3.17 12.94
CA GLU A 231 -17.98 -4.45 12.22
C GLU A 231 -17.04 -5.46 12.87
N THR A 232 -17.52 -6.66 13.08
CA THR A 232 -16.73 -7.78 13.61
C THR A 232 -15.89 -8.47 12.56
N VAL A 233 -16.44 -8.62 11.34
CA VAL A 233 -15.75 -9.16 10.15
C VAL A 233 -15.49 -8.01 9.21
N ARG A 234 -14.28 -7.52 9.19
CA ARG A 234 -13.91 -6.33 8.39
C ARG A 234 -12.50 -6.44 7.80
N PRO A 235 -12.24 -5.86 6.63
CA PRO A 235 -10.90 -5.64 6.09
C PRO A 235 -10.02 -4.80 7.02
N LYS A 236 -8.73 -4.71 6.71
CA LYS A 236 -7.86 -3.66 7.26
C LYS A 236 -8.25 -2.32 6.65
N LEU A 237 -8.09 -1.24 7.42
CA LEU A 237 -8.38 0.12 6.95
C LEU A 237 -7.13 0.79 6.39
N ALA A 238 -7.30 1.41 5.21
CA ALA A 238 -6.41 2.43 4.69
C ALA A 238 -7.19 3.76 4.58
N LEU A 239 -6.68 4.82 5.22
CA LEU A 239 -7.26 6.16 5.10
C LEU A 239 -6.42 6.98 4.12
N SER A 240 -7.04 7.47 3.06
CA SER A 240 -6.43 8.40 2.11
C SER A 240 -6.30 9.78 2.76
N LEU A 241 -5.20 9.99 3.49
CA LEU A 241 -4.87 11.26 4.14
C LEU A 241 -4.49 12.31 3.10
N ASN A 242 -3.51 12.01 2.26
CA ASN A 242 -3.04 12.75 1.07
C ASN A 242 -2.60 14.20 1.32
N ALA A 243 -2.76 14.74 2.52
CA ALA A 243 -2.26 16.04 2.92
C ALA A 243 -1.99 16.07 4.41
N SER A 244 -1.16 17.00 4.84
CA SER A 244 -0.74 17.19 6.23
C SER A 244 -1.59 18.21 6.97
N ASN A 245 -2.45 18.97 6.25
CA ASN A 245 -3.36 19.96 6.81
C ASN A 245 -4.61 20.10 5.95
N ASP A 246 -5.68 20.68 6.53
CA ASP A 246 -6.98 20.79 5.87
C ASP A 246 -6.95 21.71 4.64
N THR A 247 -6.13 22.76 4.65
CA THR A 247 -6.02 23.71 3.52
C THR A 247 -5.53 23.02 2.27
N VAL A 248 -4.45 22.25 2.38
CA VAL A 248 -3.92 21.47 1.25
C VAL A 248 -4.89 20.35 0.87
N ARG A 249 -5.43 19.66 1.89
CA ARG A 249 -6.35 18.53 1.66
C ARG A 249 -7.62 18.97 0.94
N GLU A 250 -8.21 20.08 1.31
CA GLU A 250 -9.43 20.59 0.68
C GLU A 250 -9.21 20.92 -0.81
N ARG A 251 -8.03 21.45 -1.15
CA ARG A 251 -7.67 21.76 -2.53
C ARG A 251 -7.59 20.51 -3.40
N ILE A 252 -7.01 19.41 -2.89
CA ILE A 252 -6.79 18.16 -3.65
C ILE A 252 -7.91 17.14 -3.43
N MET A 253 -8.63 17.22 -2.31
CA MET A 253 -9.74 16.35 -1.92
C MET A 253 -10.88 17.20 -1.33
N PRO A 254 -11.80 17.74 -2.14
CA PRO A 254 -12.85 18.66 -1.69
C PRO A 254 -13.83 18.10 -0.64
N ILE A 255 -13.86 16.78 -0.46
CA ILE A 255 -14.62 16.11 0.60
C ILE A 255 -14.20 16.59 2.01
N THR A 256 -13.01 17.16 2.16
CA THR A 256 -12.48 17.73 3.40
C THR A 256 -13.35 18.84 3.96
N ARG A 257 -14.08 19.58 3.11
CA ARG A 257 -15.08 20.57 3.54
C ARG A 257 -16.16 19.99 4.44
N LYS A 258 -16.47 18.72 4.21
CA LYS A 258 -17.49 18.02 5.00
C LYS A 258 -16.90 17.37 6.24
N TRP A 259 -15.69 16.82 6.13
CA TRP A 259 -15.00 16.11 7.21
C TRP A 259 -13.50 16.43 7.17
N ASN A 260 -13.05 17.19 8.14
CA ASN A 260 -11.67 17.62 8.29
C ASN A 260 -10.78 16.49 8.84
N ILE A 261 -9.48 16.67 8.76
CA ILE A 261 -8.49 15.67 9.20
C ILE A 261 -8.71 15.28 10.68
N ALA A 262 -8.94 16.26 11.55
CA ALA A 262 -9.10 16.00 12.99
C ALA A 262 -10.29 15.06 13.27
N ALA A 263 -11.45 15.30 12.66
CA ALA A 263 -12.62 14.44 12.80
C ALA A 263 -12.36 13.02 12.26
N LEU A 264 -11.63 12.90 11.15
CA LEU A 264 -11.27 11.59 10.59
C LEU A 264 -10.34 10.81 11.51
N LEU A 265 -9.31 11.45 12.07
CA LEU A 265 -8.39 10.82 13.02
C LEU A 265 -9.08 10.39 14.30
N GLU A 266 -10.01 11.23 14.83
CA GLU A 266 -10.84 10.86 15.98
C GLU A 266 -11.69 9.61 15.72
N ALA A 267 -12.30 9.50 14.53
CA ALA A 267 -13.07 8.33 14.15
C ALA A 267 -12.20 7.08 13.98
N VAL A 268 -11.01 7.23 13.39
CA VAL A 268 -10.05 6.15 13.23
C VAL A 268 -9.58 5.59 14.58
N LEU A 269 -9.39 6.45 15.59
CA LEU A 269 -9.03 6.05 16.95
C LEU A 269 -10.08 5.14 17.60
N LYS A 270 -11.35 5.24 17.21
CA LYS A 270 -12.45 4.40 17.74
C LYS A 270 -12.47 2.99 17.13
N ILE A 271 -11.67 2.71 16.10
CA ILE A 271 -11.62 1.38 15.47
C ILE A 271 -10.89 0.40 16.39
N PRO A 272 -11.51 -0.72 16.79
CA PRO A 272 -10.86 -1.74 17.61
C PRO A 272 -9.85 -2.52 16.76
N LEU A 273 -8.59 -2.10 16.80
CA LEU A 273 -7.52 -2.76 16.04
C LEU A 273 -7.18 -4.13 16.65
N ARG A 274 -7.08 -5.16 15.78
CA ARG A 274 -6.66 -6.51 16.15
C ARG A 274 -5.18 -6.51 16.58
N THR A 275 -4.74 -7.61 17.20
CA THR A 275 -3.30 -7.81 17.47
C THR A 275 -2.52 -7.73 16.15
N ARG A 276 -1.46 -6.91 16.11
CA ARG A 276 -0.62 -6.65 14.93
C ARG A 276 -1.35 -5.96 13.76
N GLU A 277 -2.53 -5.41 13.96
CA GLU A 277 -3.21 -4.57 12.97
C GLU A 277 -2.76 -3.12 13.14
N TRP A 278 -2.55 -2.44 12.01
CA TRP A 278 -2.18 -1.04 11.90
C TRP A 278 -3.15 -0.36 10.94
N VAL A 279 -3.48 0.88 11.22
CA VAL A 279 -4.15 1.71 10.21
C VAL A 279 -3.12 2.17 9.20
N THR A 280 -3.42 1.98 7.92
CA THR A 280 -2.56 2.50 6.86
C THR A 280 -3.04 3.90 6.49
N PHE A 281 -2.14 4.86 6.44
CA PHE A 281 -2.40 6.18 5.89
C PHE A 281 -1.77 6.27 4.50
N GLU A 282 -2.59 6.45 3.49
CA GLU A 282 -2.12 6.66 2.13
C GLU A 282 -1.87 8.14 1.88
N TYR A 283 -0.72 8.43 1.30
CA TYR A 283 -0.29 9.79 1.02
C TYR A 283 0.25 9.88 -0.41
N VAL A 284 -0.57 10.41 -1.30
CA VAL A 284 -0.16 10.68 -2.70
C VAL A 284 0.70 11.93 -2.70
N LEU A 285 1.97 11.77 -3.03
CA LEU A 285 2.92 12.88 -3.17
C LEU A 285 2.71 13.57 -4.52
N LEU A 286 2.37 14.85 -4.46
CA LEU A 286 2.18 15.76 -5.59
C LEU A 286 3.28 16.82 -5.54
N GLY A 287 4.11 16.89 -6.58
CA GLY A 287 5.26 17.81 -6.61
C GLY A 287 4.85 19.26 -6.41
N ASN A 288 5.56 19.95 -5.52
CA ASN A 288 5.32 21.35 -5.11
C ASN A 288 3.93 21.62 -4.48
N VAL A 289 3.25 20.58 -4.00
CA VAL A 289 1.91 20.72 -3.39
C VAL A 289 1.89 20.24 -1.95
N ASN A 290 2.37 19.01 -1.69
CA ASN A 290 2.30 18.36 -0.39
C ASN A 290 3.54 17.51 -0.09
N ASP A 291 4.62 17.67 -0.84
CA ASP A 291 5.84 16.86 -0.83
C ASP A 291 7.02 17.50 -0.06
N GLN A 292 6.82 18.70 0.52
CA GLN A 292 7.89 19.44 1.20
C GLN A 292 8.16 18.92 2.62
N PRO A 293 9.38 19.15 3.20
CA PRO A 293 9.71 18.71 4.55
C PRO A 293 8.76 19.20 5.65
N GLU A 294 8.14 20.36 5.48
CA GLU A 294 7.13 20.92 6.39
C GLU A 294 5.94 19.97 6.50
N HIS A 295 5.45 19.48 5.36
CA HIS A 295 4.34 18.53 5.30
C HIS A 295 4.69 17.21 6.01
N ALA A 296 5.93 16.73 5.90
CA ALA A 296 6.36 15.54 6.62
C ALA A 296 6.32 15.74 8.15
N ARG A 297 6.77 16.92 8.65
CA ARG A 297 6.68 17.26 10.08
C ARG A 297 5.23 17.34 10.56
N GLU A 298 4.35 17.93 9.77
CA GLU A 298 2.91 17.99 10.07
C GLU A 298 2.31 16.58 10.13
N VAL A 299 2.62 15.69 9.18
CA VAL A 299 2.17 14.29 9.21
C VAL A 299 2.65 13.55 10.46
N LEU A 300 3.90 13.77 10.89
CA LEU A 300 4.42 13.22 12.14
C LEU A 300 3.58 13.68 13.34
N ALA A 301 3.25 14.96 13.41
CA ALA A 301 2.43 15.52 14.47
C ALA A 301 1.00 14.95 14.45
N LEU A 302 0.38 14.83 13.27
CA LEU A 302 -0.98 14.28 13.10
C LEU A 302 -1.08 12.80 13.54
N LEU A 303 -0.05 12.01 13.26
CA LEU A 303 -0.07 10.57 13.50
C LEU A 303 0.60 10.16 14.82
N ALA A 304 1.04 11.13 15.61
CA ALA A 304 1.70 10.87 16.91
C ALA A 304 0.79 10.04 17.83
N GLY A 305 1.32 8.94 18.36
CA GLY A 305 0.59 8.03 19.26
C GLY A 305 -0.39 7.07 18.59
N LEU A 306 -0.59 7.17 17.28
CA LEU A 306 -1.43 6.22 16.54
C LEU A 306 -0.66 4.95 16.17
N ARG A 307 -1.35 3.81 16.16
CA ARG A 307 -0.84 2.57 15.55
C ARG A 307 -0.96 2.68 14.03
N ALA A 308 -0.08 3.47 13.43
CA ALA A 308 -0.12 3.90 12.06
C ALA A 308 1.10 3.44 11.24
N LYS A 309 0.88 3.16 9.98
CA LYS A 309 1.91 3.09 8.95
C LYS A 309 1.53 4.01 7.79
N VAL A 310 2.51 4.52 7.06
CA VAL A 310 2.27 5.41 5.91
C VAL A 310 2.71 4.71 4.62
N ASN A 311 1.82 4.72 3.63
CA ASN A 311 2.16 4.37 2.26
C ASN A 311 2.30 5.65 1.44
N LEU A 312 3.50 5.97 1.01
CA LEU A 312 3.76 7.05 0.06
C LEU A 312 3.51 6.55 -1.35
N ILE A 313 2.67 7.27 -2.07
CA ILE A 313 2.34 6.98 -3.46
C ILE A 313 2.87 8.14 -4.30
N VAL A 314 3.95 7.91 -5.05
CA VAL A 314 4.39 8.89 -6.06
C VAL A 314 3.28 9.02 -7.09
N TRP A 315 2.78 10.23 -7.27
CA TRP A 315 1.64 10.44 -8.16
C TRP A 315 1.90 9.91 -9.57
N ASN A 316 0.92 9.23 -10.11
CA ASN A 316 0.98 8.69 -11.47
C ASN A 316 0.29 9.65 -12.43
N PRO A 317 1.01 10.24 -13.41
CA PRO A 317 0.44 11.16 -14.39
C PRO A 317 -0.72 10.52 -15.15
N GLY A 318 -1.68 11.37 -15.49
CA GLY A 318 -2.83 10.98 -16.30
C GLY A 318 -3.33 12.15 -17.14
N PRO A 319 -3.97 11.89 -18.27
CA PRO A 319 -4.44 12.93 -19.17
C PRO A 319 -5.46 13.86 -18.49
N GLY A 320 -5.33 15.17 -18.70
CA GLY A 320 -6.24 16.18 -18.16
C GLY A 320 -6.11 16.44 -16.65
N ILE A 321 -4.95 16.12 -16.05
CA ILE A 321 -4.63 16.41 -14.65
C ILE A 321 -3.28 17.12 -14.60
N ASP A 322 -3.27 18.37 -14.13
CA ASP A 322 -2.13 19.29 -14.18
C ASP A 322 -1.28 19.28 -12.90
N TYR A 323 -1.06 18.11 -12.29
CA TYR A 323 -0.07 17.94 -11.24
C TYR A 323 1.26 17.48 -11.82
N VAL A 324 2.32 17.70 -11.07
CA VAL A 324 3.67 17.20 -11.41
C VAL A 324 4.09 16.11 -10.41
N GLN A 325 4.94 15.22 -10.87
CA GLN A 325 5.54 14.25 -9.97
C GLN A 325 6.55 14.94 -9.07
N PRO A 326 6.64 14.53 -7.78
CA PRO A 326 7.70 14.98 -6.89
C PRO A 326 9.07 14.52 -7.42
N LEU A 327 10.12 15.24 -7.09
CA LEU A 327 11.48 14.79 -7.37
C LEU A 327 11.80 13.55 -6.53
N PRO A 328 12.55 12.57 -7.05
CA PRO A 328 12.95 11.40 -6.26
C PRO A 328 13.66 11.75 -4.95
N ALA A 329 14.46 12.82 -4.94
CA ALA A 329 15.13 13.33 -3.74
C ALA A 329 14.13 13.78 -2.67
N ASP A 330 13.06 14.48 -3.05
CA ASP A 330 12.03 14.96 -2.12
C ASP A 330 11.24 13.80 -1.53
N VAL A 331 10.92 12.79 -2.35
CA VAL A 331 10.28 11.55 -1.90
C VAL A 331 11.13 10.83 -0.86
N ALA A 332 12.45 10.70 -1.11
CA ALA A 332 13.39 10.06 -0.20
C ALA A 332 13.52 10.84 1.13
N VAL A 333 13.61 12.18 1.06
CA VAL A 333 13.65 13.04 2.24
C VAL A 333 12.37 12.90 3.06
N PHE A 334 11.21 12.94 2.42
CA PHE A 334 9.91 12.80 3.06
C PHE A 334 9.80 11.45 3.79
N GLN A 335 10.14 10.35 3.11
CA GLN A 335 10.15 9.01 3.70
C GLN A 335 11.10 8.92 4.89
N LYS A 336 12.34 9.39 4.73
CA LYS A 336 13.37 9.37 5.79
C LYS A 336 12.90 10.11 7.03
N MET A 337 12.27 11.28 6.87
CA MET A 337 11.75 12.05 7.99
C MET A 337 10.67 11.30 8.77
N LEU A 338 9.72 10.66 8.07
CA LEU A 338 8.67 9.87 8.72
C LEU A 338 9.25 8.66 9.48
N ILE A 339 10.21 7.94 8.86
CA ILE A 339 10.89 6.80 9.50
C ILE A 339 11.67 7.25 10.73
N GLN A 340 12.44 8.34 10.64
CA GLN A 340 13.18 8.90 11.77
C GLN A 340 12.26 9.39 12.90
N GLY A 341 11.06 9.83 12.56
CA GLY A 341 10.00 10.16 13.51
C GLY A 341 9.25 8.95 14.09
N GLY A 342 9.67 7.71 13.76
CA GLY A 342 9.12 6.48 14.33
C GLY A 342 7.90 5.92 13.61
N ILE A 343 7.54 6.43 12.42
CA ILE A 343 6.41 5.93 11.63
C ILE A 343 6.93 5.01 10.52
N ALA A 344 6.51 3.74 10.52
CA ALA A 344 6.80 2.81 9.43
C ALA A 344 6.23 3.35 8.11
N THR A 345 7.11 3.64 7.15
CA THR A 345 6.76 4.34 5.93
C THR A 345 7.32 3.62 4.71
N TYR A 346 6.45 3.31 3.76
CA TYR A 346 6.76 2.55 2.56
C TYR A 346 6.45 3.37 1.31
N ILE A 347 7.33 3.35 0.32
CA ILE A 347 7.05 3.90 -1.01
C ILE A 347 6.42 2.78 -1.83
N ARG A 348 5.17 2.99 -2.28
CA ARG A 348 4.50 2.01 -3.15
C ARG A 348 5.07 2.10 -4.56
N ARG A 349 5.63 1.00 -5.04
CA ARG A 349 6.04 0.88 -6.44
C ARG A 349 4.79 0.82 -7.31
N PRO A 350 4.64 1.73 -8.29
CA PRO A 350 3.50 1.68 -9.19
C PRO A 350 3.55 0.43 -10.06
N ARG A 351 2.42 -0.28 -10.16
CA ARG A 351 2.26 -1.48 -10.99
C ARG A 351 1.40 -1.15 -12.19
N GLY A 352 1.77 -1.68 -13.37
CA GLY A 352 1.00 -1.50 -14.59
C GLY A 352 0.86 -0.04 -15.05
N ARG A 353 1.88 0.81 -14.87
CA ARG A 353 1.83 2.22 -15.30
C ARG A 353 1.66 2.36 -16.81
N ASP A 354 2.32 1.50 -17.56
CA ASP A 354 2.29 1.43 -19.03
C ASP A 354 0.90 1.10 -19.59
N ILE A 355 0.06 0.47 -18.77
CA ILE A 355 -1.33 0.13 -19.14
C ILE A 355 -2.37 0.93 -18.33
N TYR A 356 -2.00 2.04 -17.69
CA TYR A 356 -2.88 2.84 -16.83
C TYR A 356 -3.58 2.05 -15.72
N ALA A 357 -2.88 1.06 -15.13
CA ALA A 357 -3.42 0.24 -14.04
C ALA A 357 -3.00 0.73 -12.63
N ALA A 358 -2.11 1.73 -12.55
CA ALA A 358 -1.64 2.23 -11.27
C ALA A 358 -2.72 3.05 -10.53
N CYS A 359 -2.52 3.23 -9.21
CA CYS A 359 -3.45 3.98 -8.37
C CYS A 359 -3.77 5.36 -8.94
N GLY A 360 -5.07 5.70 -9.00
CA GLY A 360 -5.58 6.95 -9.57
C GLY A 360 -5.68 7.00 -11.09
N GLN A 361 -5.23 5.97 -11.82
CA GLN A 361 -5.20 5.95 -13.29
C GLN A 361 -6.41 5.23 -13.94
N LEU A 362 -7.23 4.51 -13.18
CA LEU A 362 -8.38 3.79 -13.73
C LEU A 362 -9.42 4.77 -14.29
N LYS A 363 -9.74 4.63 -15.58
CA LYS A 363 -10.59 5.59 -16.32
C LYS A 363 -11.55 4.97 -17.32
N ARG A 364 -11.73 3.65 -17.32
CA ARG A 364 -12.55 2.93 -18.32
C ARG A 364 -12.00 3.13 -19.75
N THR A 365 -10.66 2.95 -19.91
CA THR A 365 -10.00 3.09 -21.20
C THR A 365 -10.63 2.15 -22.25
N VAL A 366 -11.12 2.72 -23.35
CA VAL A 366 -11.66 1.96 -24.47
C VAL A 366 -10.56 1.79 -25.52
N ALA A 367 -10.58 0.72 -26.27
CA ALA A 367 -9.62 0.41 -27.34
C ALA A 367 -9.46 1.53 -28.38
N GLU A 368 -10.53 2.31 -28.57
CA GLU A 368 -10.56 3.44 -29.52
C GLU A 368 -9.66 4.63 -29.08
N GLU A 369 -9.47 4.82 -27.76
CA GLU A 369 -8.62 5.88 -27.21
C GLU A 369 -7.14 5.49 -27.15
N HIS A 370 -6.86 4.18 -26.97
CA HIS A 370 -5.52 3.63 -26.81
C HIS A 370 -5.41 2.24 -27.42
N PRO A 371 -5.42 2.12 -28.77
CA PRO A 371 -5.36 0.82 -29.46
C PRO A 371 -4.09 0.04 -29.13
N GLU A 372 -3.00 0.72 -28.79
CA GLU A 372 -1.73 0.10 -28.37
C GLU A 372 -1.80 -0.64 -27.02
N LEU A 373 -2.83 -0.37 -26.21
CA LEU A 373 -3.01 -1.00 -24.88
C LEU A 373 -3.87 -2.27 -24.93
N VAL A 374 -4.34 -2.64 -26.12
CA VAL A 374 -5.21 -3.81 -26.29
C VAL A 374 -4.38 -4.97 -26.82
N THR A 375 -4.05 -5.91 -25.94
CA THR A 375 -3.53 -7.21 -26.38
C THR A 375 -4.72 -8.11 -26.70
N ILE A 376 -4.92 -8.40 -27.98
CA ILE A 376 -5.91 -9.37 -28.43
C ILE A 376 -5.39 -10.75 -28.01
N SER A 377 -5.95 -11.33 -26.96
CA SER A 377 -5.78 -12.74 -26.70
C SER A 377 -6.80 -13.50 -27.57
N ALA A 378 -6.29 -14.19 -28.57
CA ALA A 378 -7.04 -15.18 -29.34
C ALA A 378 -7.37 -16.40 -28.47
#